data_d7372fe5b311823df35b3bc89086c448
#
_entry.id   d7372fe5b311823df35b3bc89086c448
#
_cell.length_a   1.000
_cell.length_b   1.000
_cell.length_c   1.000
_cell.angle_alpha   90.00
_cell.angle_beta   90.00
_cell.angle_gamma   90.00
#
_symmetry.space_group_name_H-M   'P 1'
#
loop_
_entity.id
_entity.type
_entity.pdbx_description
1 polymer ?
#
loop_
_entity_poly.entity_id
_entity_poly.type
_entity_poly.pdbx_seq_one_letter_code
_entity_poly.pdbx_strand_id
1 'polypeptide(L)'
;MEHLEILLKWDIAKKEGKSRKEVENEVLHRLNFISFAPLIFVSAKSGQRVHLIFDLIFQVHKQFVRRIQTSDLNTMLQIIVNQHPPPSKSGRPTKVFYGNQVSVAPQTFVFMTNNPDKTNFAYERY
;
A
#
# COMPACT_ATOMS: atom_id res chain seq x y z
N MET A 1 0.74 -2.42 -5.49
CA MET A 1 -0.49 -1.91 -6.14
C MET A 1 -0.89 -0.66 -5.41
N GLU A 2 -0.90 0.47 -6.07
CA GLU A 2 -1.31 1.73 -5.45
C GLU A 2 -2.79 1.97 -5.74
N HIS A 3 -3.54 2.29 -4.72
CA HIS A 3 -4.97 2.49 -4.78
C HIS A 3 -5.31 3.91 -4.35
N LEU A 4 -6.32 4.49 -4.99
CA LEU A 4 -6.97 5.73 -4.60
C LEU A 4 -8.40 5.40 -4.20
N GLU A 5 -8.77 5.73 -2.98
CA GLU A 5 -10.13 5.57 -2.50
C GLU A 5 -10.92 6.86 -2.67
N ILE A 6 -11.99 6.80 -3.43
CA ILE A 6 -12.88 7.94 -3.66
C ILE A 6 -14.24 7.63 -3.04
N LEU A 7 -14.59 8.35 -1.98
CA LEU A 7 -15.92 8.27 -1.39
C LEU A 7 -16.84 9.28 -2.07
N LEU A 8 -17.77 8.76 -2.86
CA LEU A 8 -18.80 9.55 -3.54
C LEU A 8 -19.99 9.84 -2.61
N LYS A 9 -20.76 10.89 -2.95
CA LYS A 9 -21.99 11.29 -2.25
C LYS A 9 -21.76 11.78 -0.81
N TRP A 10 -20.66 12.45 -0.55
CA TRP A 10 -20.38 13.05 0.76
C TRP A 10 -21.48 13.98 1.26
N ASP A 11 -22.19 14.66 0.35
CA ASP A 11 -23.36 15.49 0.68
C ASP A 11 -24.50 14.72 1.37
N ILE A 12 -24.72 13.45 1.02
CA ILE A 12 -25.73 12.59 1.65
C ILE A 12 -25.27 12.18 3.06
N ALA A 13 -24.07 11.67 3.21
CA ALA A 13 -23.53 11.29 4.52
C ALA A 13 -23.55 12.45 5.52
N LYS A 14 -23.24 13.67 5.05
CA LYS A 14 -23.32 14.89 5.85
C LYS A 14 -24.77 15.22 6.26
N LYS A 15 -25.74 15.02 5.39
CA LYS A 15 -27.17 15.23 5.71
C LYS A 15 -27.69 14.21 6.72
N GLU A 16 -27.17 13.00 6.69
CA GLU A 16 -27.48 11.95 7.66
C GLU A 16 -26.80 12.15 9.03
N GLY A 17 -26.10 13.26 9.22
CA GLY A 17 -25.44 13.60 10.48
C GLY A 17 -24.16 12.85 10.76
N LYS A 18 -23.64 12.07 9.79
CA LYS A 18 -22.38 11.35 9.95
C LYS A 18 -21.20 12.31 9.92
N SER A 19 -20.34 12.21 10.89
CA SER A 19 -19.07 12.93 10.89
C SER A 19 -18.09 12.32 9.88
N ARG A 20 -17.17 13.15 9.38
CA ARG A 20 -16.10 12.67 8.47
C ARG A 20 -15.29 11.54 9.11
N LYS A 21 -14.97 11.66 10.39
CA LYS A 21 -14.16 10.70 11.14
C LYS A 21 -14.85 9.33 11.28
N GLU A 22 -16.17 9.33 11.50
CA GLU A 22 -16.94 8.08 11.56
C GLU A 22 -16.94 7.34 10.23
N VAL A 23 -17.18 8.06 9.12
CA VAL A 23 -17.16 7.45 7.79
C VAL A 23 -15.75 7.00 7.40
N GLU A 24 -14.72 7.77 7.73
CA GLU A 24 -13.33 7.39 7.51
C GLU A 24 -12.97 6.10 8.24
N ASN A 25 -13.33 6.00 9.52
CA ASN A 25 -13.10 4.78 10.31
C ASN A 25 -13.87 3.58 9.74
N GLU A 26 -15.12 3.77 9.30
CA GLU A 26 -15.91 2.71 8.67
C GLU A 26 -15.27 2.21 7.37
N VAL A 27 -14.77 3.11 6.53
CA VAL A 27 -14.07 2.78 5.28
C VAL A 27 -12.77 2.04 5.58
N LEU A 28 -11.95 2.56 6.48
CA LEU A 28 -10.68 1.93 6.86
C LEU A 28 -10.88 0.55 7.49
N HIS A 29 -11.96 0.35 8.25
CA HIS A 29 -12.28 -0.96 8.81
C HIS A 29 -12.67 -1.97 7.72
N ARG A 30 -13.44 -1.54 6.72
CA ARG A 30 -13.86 -2.41 5.60
C ARG A 30 -12.75 -2.67 4.61
N LEU A 31 -11.85 -1.71 4.42
CA LEU A 31 -10.78 -1.73 3.44
C LEU A 31 -9.38 -1.75 4.11
N ASN A 32 -9.27 -2.47 5.22
CA ASN A 32 -8.04 -2.54 6.02
C ASN A 32 -6.81 -3.03 5.23
N PHE A 33 -7.03 -3.79 4.15
CA PHE A 33 -5.98 -4.29 3.28
C PHE A 33 -5.34 -3.21 2.38
N ILE A 34 -5.97 -2.03 2.28
CA ILE A 34 -5.45 -0.87 1.55
C ILE A 34 -5.44 0.40 2.41
N SER A 35 -5.27 0.25 3.73
CA SER A 35 -5.25 1.36 4.70
C SER A 35 -4.22 2.47 4.41
N PHE A 36 -3.24 2.18 3.56
CA PHE A 36 -2.23 3.13 3.09
C PHE A 36 -2.72 4.03 1.94
N ALA A 37 -3.85 3.71 1.32
CA ALA A 37 -4.37 4.48 0.20
C ALA A 37 -4.97 5.81 0.68
N PRO A 38 -4.70 6.94 -0.01
CA PRO A 38 -5.31 8.21 0.35
C PRO A 38 -6.82 8.18 0.11
N LEU A 39 -7.59 8.65 1.10
CA LEU A 39 -9.04 8.71 1.08
C LEU A 39 -9.51 10.14 0.81
N ILE A 40 -10.36 10.33 -0.19
CA ILE A 40 -10.98 11.62 -0.50
C ILE A 40 -12.50 11.54 -0.47
N PHE A 41 -13.13 12.52 0.18
CA PHE A 41 -14.58 12.69 0.25
C PHE A 41 -15.03 13.74 -0.75
N VAL A 42 -15.86 13.35 -1.72
CA VAL A 42 -16.32 14.23 -2.79
C VAL A 42 -17.84 14.18 -2.94
N SER A 43 -18.41 15.23 -3.48
CA SER A 43 -19.81 15.25 -3.93
C SER A 43 -19.87 15.69 -5.38
N ALA A 44 -20.22 14.77 -6.27
CA ALA A 44 -20.42 15.07 -7.68
C ALA A 44 -21.59 16.02 -7.91
N LYS A 45 -22.63 15.94 -7.05
CA LYS A 45 -23.82 16.80 -7.15
C LYS A 45 -23.50 18.28 -6.89
N SER A 46 -22.70 18.57 -5.89
CA SER A 46 -22.31 19.94 -5.52
C SER A 46 -20.98 20.39 -6.10
N GLY A 47 -20.24 19.51 -6.79
CA GLY A 47 -18.89 19.76 -7.25
C GLY A 47 -17.83 19.81 -6.15
N GLN A 48 -18.22 19.54 -4.90
CA GLN A 48 -17.34 19.69 -3.75
C GLN A 48 -16.13 18.75 -3.85
N ARG A 49 -14.92 19.32 -3.84
CA ARG A 49 -13.62 18.65 -3.88
C ARG A 49 -13.36 17.75 -5.10
N VAL A 50 -14.18 17.83 -6.15
CA VAL A 50 -14.01 17.00 -7.36
C VAL A 50 -12.67 17.31 -8.04
N HIS A 51 -12.25 18.59 -8.05
CA HIS A 51 -10.96 19.01 -8.62
C HIS A 51 -9.75 18.35 -7.93
N LEU A 52 -9.84 18.05 -6.62
CA LEU A 52 -8.74 17.41 -5.88
C LEU A 52 -8.50 15.96 -6.27
N ILE A 53 -9.44 15.33 -6.99
CA ILE A 53 -9.26 13.96 -7.49
C ILE A 53 -8.06 13.89 -8.44
N PHE A 54 -7.92 14.85 -9.32
CA PHE A 54 -6.81 14.87 -10.28
C PHE A 54 -5.47 15.05 -9.60
N ASP A 55 -5.38 15.94 -8.61
CA ASP A 55 -4.15 16.13 -7.84
C ASP A 55 -3.74 14.83 -7.13
N LEU A 56 -4.71 14.13 -6.54
CA LEU A 56 -4.47 12.84 -5.90
C LEU A 56 -4.07 11.76 -6.90
N ILE A 57 -4.71 11.68 -8.05
CA ILE A 57 -4.34 10.75 -9.13
C ILE A 57 -2.88 10.98 -9.54
N PHE A 58 -2.48 12.24 -9.75
CA PHE A 58 -1.09 12.56 -10.10
C PHE A 58 -0.11 12.19 -9.00
N GLN A 59 -0.45 12.41 -7.73
CA GLN A 59 0.38 12.01 -6.60
C GLN A 59 0.55 10.49 -6.54
N VAL A 60 -0.54 9.73 -6.65
CA VAL A 60 -0.53 8.27 -6.65
C VAL A 60 0.26 7.75 -7.86
N HIS A 61 0.02 8.30 -9.04
CA HIS A 61 0.75 7.90 -10.25
C HIS A 61 2.27 8.17 -10.12
N LYS A 62 2.66 9.30 -9.54
CA LYS A 62 4.07 9.62 -9.28
C LYS A 62 4.74 8.58 -8.38
N GLN A 63 4.03 8.08 -7.38
CA GLN A 63 4.52 6.98 -6.52
C GLN A 63 4.56 5.66 -7.29
N PHE A 64 3.53 5.38 -8.09
CA PHE A 64 3.43 4.15 -8.87
C PHE A 64 4.60 3.96 -9.85
N VAL A 65 5.06 5.03 -10.48
CA VAL A 65 6.21 4.97 -11.42
C VAL A 65 7.55 5.25 -10.75
N ARG A 66 7.58 5.37 -9.41
CA ARG A 66 8.82 5.67 -8.69
C ARG A 66 9.76 4.48 -8.72
N ARG A 67 11.00 4.75 -9.10
CA ARG A 67 12.09 3.80 -8.95
C ARG A 67 12.76 3.97 -7.59
N ILE A 68 12.90 2.88 -6.87
CA ILE A 68 13.60 2.84 -5.59
C ILE A 68 15.07 2.50 -5.86
N GLN A 69 15.99 3.22 -5.25
CA GLN A 69 17.40 2.89 -5.35
C GLN A 69 17.67 1.55 -4.66
N THR A 70 18.50 0.73 -5.28
CA THR A 70 18.82 -0.61 -4.77
C THR A 70 19.43 -0.57 -3.36
N SER A 71 20.23 0.45 -3.05
CA SER A 71 20.78 0.67 -1.70
C SER A 71 19.69 0.87 -0.66
N ASP A 72 18.71 1.73 -0.96
CA ASP A 72 17.62 2.07 -0.05
C ASP A 72 16.71 0.86 0.17
N LEU A 73 16.40 0.14 -0.93
CA LEU A 73 15.61 -1.09 -0.87
C LEU A 73 16.28 -2.12 0.04
N ASN A 74 17.60 -2.33 -0.10
CA ASN A 74 18.29 -3.33 0.70
C ASN A 74 18.48 -2.90 2.16
N THR A 75 18.62 -1.60 2.42
CA THR A 75 18.63 -1.08 3.79
C THR A 75 17.28 -1.33 4.47
N MET A 76 16.18 -1.03 3.80
CA MET A 76 14.84 -1.32 4.31
C MET A 76 14.61 -2.82 4.50
N LEU A 77 15.05 -3.64 3.54
CA LEU A 77 14.93 -5.09 3.60
C LEU A 77 15.62 -5.66 4.85
N GLN A 78 16.83 -5.20 5.18
CA GLN A 78 17.53 -5.62 6.39
C GLN A 78 16.79 -5.22 7.67
N ILE A 79 16.18 -4.04 7.71
CA ILE A 79 15.38 -3.61 8.86
C ILE A 79 14.18 -4.53 9.03
N ILE A 80 13.44 -4.80 7.94
CA ILE A 80 12.25 -5.66 7.95
C ILE A 80 12.62 -7.10 8.38
N VAL A 81 13.66 -7.67 7.81
CA VAL A 81 14.12 -9.04 8.13
C VAL A 81 14.54 -9.15 9.59
N ASN A 82 15.16 -8.11 10.15
CA ASN A 82 15.56 -8.10 11.55
C ASN A 82 14.36 -7.98 12.51
N GLN A 83 13.35 -7.19 12.13
CA GLN A 83 12.13 -7.02 12.94
C GLN A 83 11.16 -8.21 12.82
N HIS A 84 11.07 -8.77 11.61
CA HIS A 84 10.18 -9.86 11.24
C HIS A 84 10.97 -10.95 10.52
N PRO A 85 11.68 -11.82 11.25
CA PRO A 85 12.44 -12.89 10.61
C PRO A 85 11.53 -13.82 9.80
N PRO A 86 11.94 -14.21 8.58
CA PRO A 86 11.17 -15.14 7.77
C PRO A 86 10.96 -16.47 8.49
N PRO A 87 9.76 -17.05 8.43
CA PRO A 87 9.46 -18.30 9.11
C PRO A 87 10.34 -19.44 8.58
N SER A 88 10.90 -20.20 9.51
CA SER A 88 11.69 -21.38 9.21
C SER A 88 10.78 -22.57 8.93
N LYS A 89 10.79 -23.09 7.71
CA LYS A 89 10.21 -24.41 7.41
C LYS A 89 11.33 -25.45 7.39
N SER A 90 11.14 -26.55 8.11
CA SER A 90 12.10 -27.69 8.17
C SER A 90 13.45 -27.41 8.85
N GLY A 91 13.48 -26.61 9.91
CA GLY A 91 14.66 -26.47 10.79
C GLY A 91 15.79 -25.59 10.25
N ARG A 92 15.72 -25.13 8.99
CA ARG A 92 16.70 -24.18 8.44
C ARG A 92 16.06 -22.81 8.29
N PRO A 93 16.67 -21.74 8.86
CA PRO A 93 16.14 -20.40 8.71
C PRO A 93 16.19 -19.94 7.25
N THR A 94 15.10 -19.35 6.76
CA THR A 94 15.12 -18.67 5.48
C THR A 94 15.87 -17.36 5.62
N LYS A 95 16.83 -17.12 4.75
CA LYS A 95 17.61 -15.88 4.69
C LYS A 95 17.27 -15.14 3.40
N VAL A 96 17.01 -13.85 3.52
CA VAL A 96 16.89 -12.94 2.38
C VAL A 96 18.17 -12.14 2.28
N PHE A 97 18.89 -12.26 1.17
CA PHE A 97 20.22 -11.67 1.01
C PHE A 97 20.18 -10.31 0.34
N TYR A 98 19.31 -10.16 -0.65
CA TYR A 98 19.34 -9.02 -1.55
C TYR A 98 18.00 -8.85 -2.26
N GLY A 99 17.62 -7.59 -2.52
CA GLY A 99 16.44 -7.23 -3.30
C GLY A 99 16.76 -6.25 -4.42
N ASN A 100 16.06 -6.36 -5.52
CA ASN A 100 16.14 -5.41 -6.63
C ASN A 100 14.76 -5.15 -7.22
N GLN A 101 14.49 -3.89 -7.58
CA GLN A 101 13.30 -3.52 -8.34
C GLN A 101 13.57 -3.71 -9.84
N VAL A 102 12.92 -4.70 -10.44
CA VAL A 102 13.12 -5.05 -11.87
C VAL A 102 12.15 -4.32 -12.79
N SER A 103 10.99 -3.89 -12.30
CA SER A 103 10.01 -3.10 -13.04
C SER A 103 9.37 -2.05 -12.14
N VAL A 104 8.93 -0.94 -12.74
CA VAL A 104 8.23 0.16 -12.04
C VAL A 104 6.72 0.20 -12.31
N ALA A 105 6.27 -0.35 -13.43
CA ALA A 105 4.85 -0.37 -13.79
C ALA A 105 4.48 -1.69 -14.49
N PRO A 106 3.93 -2.67 -13.78
CA PRO A 106 3.71 -2.70 -12.33
C PRO A 106 5.02 -2.75 -11.54
N GLN A 107 5.02 -2.25 -10.32
CA GLN A 107 6.17 -2.34 -9.43
C GLN A 107 6.46 -3.82 -9.14
N THR A 108 7.65 -4.27 -9.54
CA THR A 108 8.05 -5.67 -9.38
C THR A 108 9.41 -5.73 -8.71
N PHE A 109 9.47 -6.48 -7.62
CA PHE A 109 10.69 -6.70 -6.86
C PHE A 109 11.10 -8.17 -6.92
N VAL A 110 12.39 -8.40 -7.05
CA VAL A 110 12.99 -9.75 -6.98
C VAL A 110 13.87 -9.81 -5.76
N PHE A 111 13.64 -10.80 -4.91
CA PHE A 111 14.43 -11.04 -3.71
C PHE A 111 15.21 -12.35 -3.84
N MET A 112 16.49 -12.30 -3.52
CA MET A 112 17.36 -13.47 -3.48
C MET A 112 17.31 -14.12 -2.10
N THR A 113 16.92 -15.38 -2.05
CA THR A 113 16.83 -16.17 -0.81
C THR A 113 17.54 -17.51 -0.95
N ASN A 114 17.88 -18.12 0.20
CA ASN A 114 18.42 -19.49 0.22
C ASN A 114 17.35 -20.58 0.02
N ASN A 115 16.05 -20.25 0.14
CA ASN A 115 14.94 -21.19 0.02
C ASN A 115 13.72 -20.54 -0.66
N PRO A 116 13.72 -20.33 -1.98
CA PRO A 116 12.64 -19.64 -2.67
C PRO A 116 11.29 -20.38 -2.55
N ASP A 117 11.29 -21.71 -2.62
CA ASP A 117 10.07 -22.52 -2.57
C ASP A 117 9.42 -22.63 -1.18
N LYS A 118 10.08 -22.11 -0.16
CA LYS A 118 9.65 -22.22 1.24
C LYS A 118 9.22 -20.88 1.85
N THR A 119 9.23 -19.82 1.06
CA THR A 119 8.76 -18.51 1.51
C THR A 119 7.23 -18.55 1.64
N ASN A 120 6.73 -18.19 2.83
CA ASN A 120 5.29 -18.22 3.09
C ASN A 120 4.66 -16.93 2.53
N PHE A 121 3.53 -17.06 1.83
CA PHE A 121 2.73 -15.92 1.34
C PHE A 121 2.41 -14.88 2.41
N ALA A 122 2.30 -15.28 3.69
CA ALA A 122 2.09 -14.34 4.78
C ALA A 122 3.26 -13.34 4.96
N TYR A 123 4.48 -13.75 4.60
CA TYR A 123 5.67 -12.92 4.71
C TYR A 123 5.79 -11.88 3.57
N GLU A 124 5.16 -12.13 2.43
CA GLU A 124 5.16 -11.21 1.29
C GLU A 124 4.36 -9.92 1.54
N ARG A 125 3.65 -9.84 2.67
CA ARG A 125 2.82 -8.68 3.05
C ARG A 125 3.55 -7.63 3.89
N TYR A 126 4.75 -7.91 4.35
CA TYR A 126 5.59 -6.98 5.11
C TYR A 126 6.53 -6.22 4.18
#